data_3ad7dd1e8e00ad9b38f13c7c5d526930
#
_entry.id   3ad7dd1e8e00ad9b38f13c7c5d526930
#
_cell.length_a   1.000
_cell.length_b   1.000
_cell.length_c   1.000
_cell.angle_alpha   90.00
_cell.angle_beta   90.00
_cell.angle_gamma   90.00
#
_symmetry.space_group_name_H-M   'P 1'
#
loop_
_entity.id
_entity.type
_entity.pdbx_description
1 polymer ?
#
loop_
_entity_poly.entity_id
_entity_poly.type
_entity_poly.pdbx_seq_one_letter_code
_entity_poly.pdbx_strand_id
1 'polypeptide(L)'
;MTVPNLPSALAATQLSLAELGTRLADIIFVVVDLETTGGSATDAGITEIGAVKVQGGEVIGEFTTLVNPGAAIPPFIAALTGITDSMVSAAPGVRTAVTMFLDFAGECVFVAHNAPYDIGFLRGACAKFDITWPNNKAIDTARIARLALHRDEVRNCKLSTLSAFFRTDVQPTHRAFDDARATTDVMHRLFERLGNYGVHTLEDLNAFTSRVSDIQRNKKSLADGLPAKPGVYIFEDPQGRPLYIGTSKNIRNRVRTYFTAAESRRRMSEMIGIAQQVRPIVCSTILEAKIRELRLIVSEQPRYNRRSRAADSVSWLKLTAEPAPRLIITKQLKDDEAEGARYIGPFTSRSAANAALDVINETISLRTCTIKIAAQPRSDIPGCVRAELGKCVAPCTREHDRDQYVNIVKHASIAMSGSTSHVVTHINALMETLANAERFEEAATWREALGHYVNAVFRTERLRWIAATPEIVAAQSTADGGWEIHVIRYGRLAAAGVVEAGFDPWPHIDALTASAEFVEAGIAPAPAGVTEEAFDLLRWLEGDGVRLVASSRDLYMPIDCGGKETVRLSDVRRVVGERLAAVTGHGPLGRPVGPRAPGVSRITYF
;
A
#
# COMPACT_ATOMS: atom_id res chain seq x y z
N MET A 1 37.02 -35.46 16.82
CA MET A 1 36.94 -34.24 16.00
C MET A 1 35.46 -33.83 15.94
N THR A 2 35.11 -32.90 16.79
CA THR A 2 33.74 -32.37 16.97
C THR A 2 33.47 -31.29 15.94
N VAL A 3 32.44 -31.46 15.14
CA VAL A 3 31.97 -30.49 14.15
C VAL A 3 31.23 -29.36 14.92
N PRO A 4 31.55 -28.08 14.68
CA PRO A 4 30.83 -26.99 15.34
C PRO A 4 29.42 -26.80 14.77
N ASN A 5 28.44 -26.71 15.66
CA ASN A 5 27.07 -26.34 15.40
C ASN A 5 26.98 -24.94 14.75
N LEU A 6 26.43 -24.85 13.56
CA LEU A 6 26.00 -23.61 12.93
C LEU A 6 24.73 -23.11 13.64
N PRO A 7 24.62 -21.82 13.97
CA PRO A 7 23.41 -21.29 14.58
C PRO A 7 22.26 -21.28 13.57
N SER A 8 21.12 -21.76 14.05
CA SER A 8 19.85 -21.87 13.33
C SER A 8 19.43 -20.53 12.70
N ALA A 9 18.92 -20.65 11.51
CA ALA A 9 18.38 -19.59 10.65
C ALA A 9 17.49 -18.60 11.43
N LEU A 10 17.77 -17.33 11.22
CA LEU A 10 16.91 -16.20 11.56
C LEU A 10 15.50 -16.45 11.00
N ALA A 11 14.58 -16.77 11.88
CA ALA A 11 13.16 -16.76 11.57
C ALA A 11 12.80 -15.37 11.02
N ALA A 12 12.30 -15.31 9.81
CA ALA A 12 11.70 -14.11 9.27
C ALA A 12 10.50 -13.76 10.13
N THR A 13 10.66 -12.80 11.01
CA THR A 13 9.57 -12.27 11.84
C THR A 13 8.56 -11.65 10.89
N GLN A 14 7.47 -12.34 10.66
CA GLN A 14 6.31 -11.79 9.98
C GLN A 14 5.79 -10.68 10.88
N LEU A 15 5.85 -9.42 10.40
CA LEU A 15 5.28 -8.27 11.10
C LEU A 15 3.81 -8.56 11.37
N SER A 16 3.40 -8.60 12.64
CA SER A 16 1.99 -8.71 13.00
C SER A 16 1.24 -7.48 12.49
N LEU A 17 -0.05 -7.61 12.21
CA LEU A 17 -0.90 -6.46 11.83
C LEU A 17 -0.84 -5.34 12.88
N ALA A 18 -0.56 -5.66 14.13
CA ALA A 18 -0.36 -4.70 15.23
C ALA A 18 0.93 -3.86 15.06
N GLU A 19 1.95 -4.35 14.33
CA GLU A 19 3.19 -3.61 14.06
C GLU A 19 3.06 -2.60 12.91
N LEU A 20 1.95 -2.61 12.18
CA LEU A 20 1.67 -1.65 11.10
C LEU A 20 1.21 -0.28 11.62
N GLY A 21 0.97 -0.13 12.91
CA GLY A 21 0.46 1.09 13.54
C GLY A 21 -1.03 1.34 13.31
N THR A 22 -1.61 2.30 14.06
CA THR A 22 -3.03 2.67 13.95
C THR A 22 -3.22 3.69 12.82
N ARG A 23 -4.01 3.35 11.79
CA ARG A 23 -4.26 4.26 10.66
C ARG A 23 -4.96 5.53 11.13
N LEU A 24 -4.53 6.70 10.61
CA LEU A 24 -5.16 7.99 10.94
C LEU A 24 -6.67 8.03 10.66
N ALA A 25 -7.13 7.38 9.60
CA ALA A 25 -8.55 7.28 9.27
C ALA A 25 -9.38 6.46 10.28
N ASP A 26 -8.73 5.63 11.09
CA ASP A 26 -9.38 4.76 12.07
C ASP A 26 -9.47 5.39 13.46
N ILE A 27 -8.76 6.50 13.67
CA ILE A 27 -8.66 7.18 14.97
C ILE A 27 -9.80 8.17 15.13
N ILE A 28 -10.36 8.21 16.33
CA ILE A 28 -11.25 9.27 16.74
C ILE A 28 -10.40 10.44 17.24
N PHE A 29 -10.50 11.58 16.56
CA PHE A 29 -9.91 12.83 16.98
C PHE A 29 -10.97 13.72 17.62
N VAL A 30 -10.60 14.42 18.69
CA VAL A 30 -11.39 15.52 19.24
C VAL A 30 -10.57 16.79 19.11
N VAL A 31 -10.98 17.62 18.16
CA VAL A 31 -10.39 18.94 17.91
C VAL A 31 -11.02 19.90 18.88
N VAL A 32 -10.22 20.51 19.75
CA VAL A 32 -10.68 21.39 20.82
C VAL A 32 -10.00 22.73 20.73
N ASP A 33 -10.76 23.76 21.01
CA ASP A 33 -10.29 25.13 21.19
C ASP A 33 -10.95 25.74 22.42
N LEU A 34 -10.26 26.64 23.11
CA LEU A 34 -10.71 27.28 24.33
C LEU A 34 -10.59 28.80 24.24
N GLU A 35 -11.64 29.50 24.71
CA GLU A 35 -11.51 30.89 25.06
C GLU A 35 -11.31 31.05 26.58
N THR A 36 -10.48 31.99 26.97
CA THR A 36 -10.02 32.12 28.35
C THR A 36 -9.97 33.58 28.81
N THR A 37 -9.91 33.82 30.11
CA THR A 37 -9.76 35.19 30.67
C THR A 37 -8.33 35.72 30.61
N GLY A 38 -7.35 34.91 30.13
CA GLY A 38 -5.96 35.33 30.03
C GLY A 38 -5.04 34.22 29.53
N GLY A 39 -3.71 34.51 29.50
CA GLY A 39 -2.72 33.67 28.87
C GLY A 39 -2.13 32.52 29.70
N SER A 40 -2.44 32.42 31.01
CA SER A 40 -1.85 31.43 31.91
C SER A 40 -2.93 30.55 32.57
N ALA A 41 -2.77 29.23 32.47
CA ALA A 41 -3.65 28.25 33.11
C ALA A 41 -3.65 28.28 34.64
N THR A 42 -2.66 28.97 35.27
CA THR A 42 -2.57 29.14 36.73
C THR A 42 -3.48 30.25 37.25
N ASP A 43 -3.64 31.31 36.44
CA ASP A 43 -4.24 32.58 36.91
C ASP A 43 -5.52 32.93 36.16
N ALA A 44 -5.79 32.28 35.02
CA ALA A 44 -6.95 32.56 34.17
C ALA A 44 -7.98 31.41 34.19
N GLY A 45 -9.24 31.79 33.94
CA GLY A 45 -10.37 30.84 33.81
C GLY A 45 -10.72 30.56 32.37
N ILE A 46 -11.45 29.47 32.14
CA ILE A 46 -12.02 29.13 30.83
C ILE A 46 -13.36 29.85 30.70
N THR A 47 -13.64 30.47 29.55
CA THR A 47 -14.88 31.20 29.25
C THR A 47 -15.73 30.51 28.18
N GLU A 48 -15.14 29.71 27.29
CA GLU A 48 -15.83 28.88 26.31
C GLU A 48 -15.02 27.62 26.01
N ILE A 49 -15.71 26.50 25.73
CA ILE A 49 -15.12 25.26 25.20
C ILE A 49 -15.83 24.95 23.91
N GLY A 50 -15.12 24.84 22.79
CA GLY A 50 -15.59 24.38 21.51
C GLY A 50 -14.84 23.13 21.08
N ALA A 51 -15.54 22.10 20.63
CA ALA A 51 -14.88 20.90 20.14
C ALA A 51 -15.66 20.20 19.02
N VAL A 52 -14.89 19.58 18.12
CA VAL A 52 -15.41 18.76 17.01
C VAL A 52 -14.80 17.38 17.10
N LYS A 53 -15.64 16.34 17.12
CA LYS A 53 -15.22 14.95 17.10
C LYS A 53 -15.27 14.43 15.68
N VAL A 54 -14.15 13.88 15.17
CA VAL A 54 -14.05 13.42 13.79
C VAL A 54 -13.43 12.03 13.72
N GLN A 55 -13.86 11.24 12.70
CA GLN A 55 -13.29 9.96 12.37
C GLN A 55 -13.39 9.72 10.86
N GLY A 56 -12.30 9.27 10.22
CA GLY A 56 -12.30 8.98 8.79
C GLY A 56 -12.54 10.18 7.88
N GLY A 57 -12.36 11.41 8.39
CA GLY A 57 -12.63 12.65 7.68
C GLY A 57 -14.05 13.20 7.90
N GLU A 58 -14.92 12.49 8.60
CA GLU A 58 -16.30 12.90 8.86
C GLU A 58 -16.49 13.40 10.30
N VAL A 59 -17.31 14.42 10.48
CA VAL A 59 -17.72 14.92 11.80
C VAL A 59 -18.74 13.94 12.39
N ILE A 60 -18.41 13.38 13.56
CA ILE A 60 -19.26 12.41 14.28
C ILE A 60 -19.85 12.97 15.59
N GLY A 61 -19.49 14.19 15.95
CA GLY A 61 -20.04 14.90 17.11
C GLY A 61 -19.50 16.30 17.26
N GLU A 62 -20.27 17.14 17.89
CA GLU A 62 -19.91 18.54 18.17
C GLU A 62 -20.24 18.85 19.63
N PHE A 63 -19.41 19.70 20.25
CA PHE A 63 -19.56 20.15 21.62
C PHE A 63 -19.26 21.65 21.70
N THR A 64 -20.16 22.40 22.30
CA THR A 64 -19.95 23.83 22.58
C THR A 64 -20.60 24.19 23.90
N THR A 65 -19.90 24.95 24.72
CA THR A 65 -20.46 25.51 25.95
C THR A 65 -19.75 26.78 26.37
N LEU A 66 -20.51 27.80 26.73
CA LEU A 66 -19.99 28.90 27.52
C LEU A 66 -19.65 28.38 28.93
N VAL A 67 -18.70 28.98 29.58
CA VAL A 67 -18.19 28.57 30.90
C VAL A 67 -18.12 29.79 31.80
N ASN A 68 -18.67 29.69 33.01
CA ASN A 68 -18.50 30.71 34.02
C ASN A 68 -17.07 30.57 34.66
N PRO A 69 -16.14 31.47 34.39
CA PRO A 69 -14.79 31.40 34.93
C PRO A 69 -14.68 31.64 36.44
N GLY A 70 -15.74 32.12 37.07
CA GLY A 70 -15.74 32.49 38.49
C GLY A 70 -14.99 33.81 38.81
N ALA A 71 -14.59 34.56 37.76
CA ALA A 71 -13.90 35.85 37.86
C ALA A 71 -14.34 36.74 36.69
N ALA A 72 -14.21 38.06 36.84
CA ALA A 72 -14.53 39.01 35.78
C ALA A 72 -13.66 38.83 34.54
N ILE A 73 -14.27 38.94 33.36
CA ILE A 73 -13.57 38.83 32.08
C ILE A 73 -12.88 40.19 31.79
N PRO A 74 -11.56 40.21 31.57
CA PRO A 74 -10.86 41.44 31.23
C PRO A 74 -11.45 42.11 29.99
N PRO A 75 -11.63 43.44 29.97
CA PRO A 75 -12.30 44.15 28.88
C PRO A 75 -11.68 43.91 27.50
N PHE A 76 -10.37 43.71 27.42
CA PHE A 76 -9.68 43.44 26.16
C PHE A 76 -9.95 42.02 25.65
N ILE A 77 -10.16 41.03 26.55
CA ILE A 77 -10.57 39.70 26.22
C ILE A 77 -12.03 39.70 25.69
N ALA A 78 -12.93 40.41 26.42
CA ALA A 78 -14.29 40.56 25.99
C ALA A 78 -14.40 41.23 24.60
N ALA A 79 -13.55 42.20 24.31
CA ALA A 79 -13.47 42.86 23.01
C ALA A 79 -12.92 41.92 21.91
N LEU A 80 -12.00 41.00 22.25
CA LEU A 80 -11.39 40.04 21.31
C LEU A 80 -12.32 38.88 20.97
N THR A 81 -12.93 38.28 22.00
CA THR A 81 -13.75 37.03 21.86
C THR A 81 -15.22 37.31 21.68
N GLY A 82 -15.67 38.52 21.99
CA GLY A 82 -17.09 38.88 22.08
C GLY A 82 -17.81 38.27 23.27
N ILE A 83 -17.12 37.58 24.18
CA ILE A 83 -17.70 36.94 25.38
C ILE A 83 -17.71 37.93 26.55
N THR A 84 -18.87 38.22 27.08
CA THR A 84 -19.05 39.15 28.19
C THR A 84 -19.43 38.44 29.49
N ASP A 85 -19.22 39.11 30.64
CA ASP A 85 -19.63 38.58 31.95
C ASP A 85 -21.11 38.20 31.99
N SER A 86 -21.98 38.98 31.33
CA SER A 86 -23.42 38.70 31.27
C SER A 86 -23.70 37.37 30.52
N MET A 87 -22.96 37.03 29.50
CA MET A 87 -23.13 35.78 28.72
C MET A 87 -22.74 34.54 29.53
N VAL A 88 -21.69 34.64 30.36
CA VAL A 88 -21.20 33.49 31.15
C VAL A 88 -21.81 33.39 32.54
N SER A 89 -22.54 34.40 33.00
CA SER A 89 -23.14 34.43 34.35
C SER A 89 -24.03 33.25 34.68
N ALA A 90 -24.84 32.78 33.72
CA ALA A 90 -25.73 31.63 33.85
C ALA A 90 -25.13 30.33 33.29
N ALA A 91 -23.91 30.37 32.78
CA ALA A 91 -23.23 29.21 32.22
C ALA A 91 -22.69 28.25 33.30
N PRO A 92 -22.50 26.97 33.00
CA PRO A 92 -21.89 26.03 33.94
C PRO A 92 -20.50 26.49 34.38
N GLY A 93 -20.17 26.29 35.66
CA GLY A 93 -18.83 26.56 36.16
C GLY A 93 -17.80 25.63 35.55
N VAL A 94 -16.53 26.02 35.63
CA VAL A 94 -15.38 25.32 35.00
C VAL A 94 -15.37 23.83 35.30
N ARG A 95 -15.62 23.40 36.56
CA ARG A 95 -15.67 21.98 36.93
C ARG A 95 -16.68 21.20 36.10
N THR A 96 -17.92 21.70 36.03
CA THR A 96 -19.01 21.04 35.29
C THR A 96 -18.73 21.00 33.81
N ALA A 97 -18.31 22.13 33.22
CA ALA A 97 -18.03 22.24 31.79
C ALA A 97 -16.89 21.31 31.35
N VAL A 98 -15.80 21.24 32.14
CA VAL A 98 -14.66 20.34 31.86
C VAL A 98 -15.09 18.88 32.00
N THR A 99 -15.89 18.51 33.01
CA THR A 99 -16.41 17.13 33.13
C THR A 99 -17.27 16.76 31.91
N MET A 100 -18.22 17.61 31.51
CA MET A 100 -19.05 17.38 30.32
C MET A 100 -18.19 17.24 29.03
N PHE A 101 -17.16 18.06 28.89
CA PHE A 101 -16.23 17.97 27.77
C PHE A 101 -15.45 16.63 27.76
N LEU A 102 -14.94 16.20 28.92
CA LEU A 102 -14.20 14.94 29.03
C LEU A 102 -15.10 13.72 28.77
N ASP A 103 -16.35 13.76 29.20
CA ASP A 103 -17.37 12.73 28.90
C ASP A 103 -17.67 12.69 27.39
N PHE A 104 -17.81 13.87 26.75
CA PHE A 104 -17.94 13.95 25.30
C PHE A 104 -16.69 13.40 24.58
N ALA A 105 -15.51 13.76 25.05
CA ALA A 105 -14.27 13.34 24.41
C ALA A 105 -14.06 11.83 24.46
N GLY A 106 -14.19 11.20 25.63
CA GLY A 106 -13.95 9.77 25.82
C GLY A 106 -12.53 9.36 25.46
N GLU A 107 -12.36 8.11 25.01
CA GLU A 107 -11.08 7.60 24.53
C GLU A 107 -10.80 8.10 23.10
N CYS A 108 -10.10 9.21 22.97
CA CYS A 108 -9.78 9.86 21.70
C CYS A 108 -8.33 10.39 21.67
N VAL A 109 -7.92 10.89 20.53
CA VAL A 109 -6.72 11.72 20.41
C VAL A 109 -7.14 13.19 20.38
N PHE A 110 -6.68 13.99 21.33
CA PHE A 110 -6.90 15.43 21.33
C PHE A 110 -6.12 16.11 20.21
N VAL A 111 -6.74 17.11 19.59
CA VAL A 111 -6.10 17.98 18.61
C VAL A 111 -6.40 19.42 18.96
N ALA A 112 -5.40 20.30 18.93
CA ALA A 112 -5.62 21.74 19.05
C ALA A 112 -4.59 22.52 18.22
N HIS A 113 -4.88 23.77 17.93
CA HIS A 113 -3.96 24.65 17.25
C HIS A 113 -3.10 25.39 18.27
N ASN A 114 -1.84 24.99 18.47
CA ASN A 114 -0.98 25.32 19.60
C ASN A 114 -1.41 24.58 20.89
N ALA A 115 -1.59 23.26 20.76
CA ALA A 115 -2.12 22.36 21.78
C ALA A 115 -1.55 22.52 23.21
N PRO A 116 -0.29 22.94 23.46
CA PRO A 116 0.17 23.22 24.83
C PRO A 116 -0.68 24.23 25.59
N TYR A 117 -1.31 25.17 24.89
CA TYR A 117 -2.20 26.17 25.51
C TYR A 117 -3.52 25.51 25.98
N ASP A 118 -4.32 24.98 25.08
CA ASP A 118 -5.64 24.42 25.39
C ASP A 118 -5.56 23.23 26.34
N ILE A 119 -4.66 22.31 26.06
CA ILE A 119 -4.41 21.13 26.90
C ILE A 119 -3.87 21.54 28.27
N GLY A 120 -3.07 22.61 28.33
CA GLY A 120 -2.59 23.18 29.58
C GLY A 120 -3.72 23.70 30.48
N PHE A 121 -4.69 24.43 29.90
CA PHE A 121 -5.87 24.93 30.63
C PHE A 121 -6.77 23.78 31.09
N LEU A 122 -7.04 22.79 30.25
CA LEU A 122 -7.85 21.62 30.62
C LEU A 122 -7.18 20.83 31.76
N ARG A 123 -5.89 20.58 31.68
CA ARG A 123 -5.13 19.90 32.76
C ARG A 123 -5.10 20.71 34.04
N GLY A 124 -4.90 22.01 33.93
CA GLY A 124 -4.93 22.92 35.07
C GLY A 124 -6.30 22.90 35.78
N ALA A 125 -7.36 22.94 35.01
CA ALA A 125 -8.74 22.82 35.53
C ALA A 125 -8.97 21.46 36.19
N CYS A 126 -8.55 20.35 35.56
CA CYS A 126 -8.66 19.01 36.15
C CYS A 126 -7.91 18.93 37.49
N ALA A 127 -6.69 19.42 37.57
CA ALA A 127 -5.90 19.45 38.80
C ALA A 127 -6.55 20.31 39.90
N LYS A 128 -7.11 21.47 39.52
CA LYS A 128 -7.76 22.41 40.46
C LYS A 128 -9.05 21.83 41.08
N PHE A 129 -9.78 21.01 40.31
CA PHE A 129 -11.10 20.48 40.71
C PHE A 129 -11.10 18.99 41.03
N ASP A 130 -9.93 18.37 41.16
CA ASP A 130 -9.78 16.94 41.49
C ASP A 130 -10.47 16.00 40.45
N ILE A 131 -10.38 16.38 39.17
CA ILE A 131 -10.86 15.57 38.05
C ILE A 131 -9.69 14.76 37.50
N THR A 132 -9.87 13.45 37.34
CA THR A 132 -8.82 12.60 36.75
C THR A 132 -8.58 13.00 35.30
N TRP A 133 -7.32 13.41 34.98
CA TRP A 133 -6.96 13.69 33.59
C TRP A 133 -6.87 12.38 32.80
N PRO A 134 -7.56 12.25 31.67
CA PRO A 134 -7.45 11.08 30.83
C PRO A 134 -6.07 11.04 30.14
N ASN A 135 -5.53 9.84 29.93
CA ASN A 135 -4.20 9.63 29.32
C ASN A 135 -4.22 9.77 27.78
N ASN A 136 -5.10 10.61 27.26
CA ASN A 136 -5.26 10.83 25.84
C ASN A 136 -4.04 11.51 25.24
N LYS A 137 -3.58 11.03 24.09
CA LYS A 137 -2.53 11.69 23.31
C LYS A 137 -3.05 13.04 22.79
N ALA A 138 -2.14 14.00 22.62
CA ALA A 138 -2.47 15.31 22.07
C ALA A 138 -1.60 15.62 20.86
N ILE A 139 -2.20 16.19 19.82
CA ILE A 139 -1.58 16.60 18.56
C ILE A 139 -1.69 18.11 18.43
N ASP A 140 -0.61 18.75 18.02
CA ASP A 140 -0.52 20.20 17.77
C ASP A 140 -0.44 20.47 16.27
N THR A 141 -1.53 21.00 15.69
CA THR A 141 -1.60 21.33 14.26
C THR A 141 -0.64 22.46 13.87
N ALA A 142 -0.37 23.43 14.76
CA ALA A 142 0.61 24.47 14.50
C ALA A 142 2.03 23.91 14.39
N ARG A 143 2.37 22.88 15.19
CA ARG A 143 3.64 22.17 15.12
C ARG A 143 3.76 21.37 13.83
N ILE A 144 2.70 20.65 13.46
CA ILE A 144 2.64 19.90 12.19
C ILE A 144 2.85 20.88 11.02
N ALA A 145 2.12 22.01 11.01
CA ALA A 145 2.22 23.01 9.95
C ALA A 145 3.65 23.54 9.79
N ARG A 146 4.35 23.84 10.90
CA ARG A 146 5.76 24.31 10.88
C ARG A 146 6.71 23.27 10.28
N LEU A 147 6.38 21.99 10.35
CA LEU A 147 7.20 20.89 9.82
C LEU A 147 6.83 20.53 8.37
N ALA A 148 5.54 20.65 8.01
CA ALA A 148 5.00 20.24 6.73
C ALA A 148 5.01 21.34 5.66
N LEU A 149 4.98 22.62 6.07
CA LEU A 149 4.90 23.77 5.17
C LEU A 149 6.25 24.49 5.07
N HIS A 150 6.56 24.98 3.88
CA HIS A 150 7.74 25.80 3.66
C HIS A 150 7.47 27.26 4.03
N ARG A 151 8.53 27.98 4.44
CA ARG A 151 8.43 29.42 4.75
C ARG A 151 8.01 30.28 3.56
N ASP A 152 8.23 29.78 2.36
CA ASP A 152 7.85 30.45 1.11
C ASP A 152 6.36 30.26 0.77
N GLU A 153 5.70 29.26 1.36
CA GLU A 153 4.28 28.98 1.13
C GLU A 153 3.38 29.80 2.09
N VAL A 154 3.81 29.94 3.34
CA VAL A 154 3.04 30.65 4.38
C VAL A 154 3.95 31.54 5.20
N ARG A 155 3.50 32.79 5.45
CA ARG A 155 4.26 33.76 6.27
C ARG A 155 4.42 33.32 7.72
N ASN A 156 3.47 32.59 8.27
CA ASN A 156 3.48 32.02 9.62
C ASN A 156 2.45 30.88 9.71
N CYS A 157 2.46 30.15 10.85
CA CYS A 157 1.53 29.03 11.10
C CYS A 157 0.46 29.40 12.14
N LYS A 158 -0.09 30.61 12.12
CA LYS A 158 -1.28 30.97 12.89
C LYS A 158 -2.52 30.38 12.23
N LEU A 159 -3.55 30.07 13.00
CA LEU A 159 -4.79 29.46 12.50
C LEU A 159 -5.39 30.27 11.34
N SER A 160 -5.53 31.60 11.51
CA SER A 160 -6.05 32.47 10.46
C SER A 160 -5.22 32.47 9.16
N THR A 161 -3.90 32.34 9.26
CA THR A 161 -3.02 32.24 8.08
C THR A 161 -3.18 30.90 7.39
N LEU A 162 -3.28 29.81 8.16
CA LEU A 162 -3.47 28.47 7.61
C LEU A 162 -4.87 28.28 7.03
N SER A 163 -5.90 28.84 7.67
CA SER A 163 -7.28 28.83 7.18
C SER A 163 -7.38 29.53 5.82
N ALA A 164 -6.76 30.70 5.69
CA ALA A 164 -6.71 31.41 4.42
C ALA A 164 -5.91 30.64 3.34
N PHE A 165 -4.78 30.03 3.71
CA PHE A 165 -3.93 29.26 2.81
C PHE A 165 -4.63 27.99 2.28
N PHE A 166 -5.28 27.25 3.17
CA PHE A 166 -6.00 26.01 2.82
C PHE A 166 -7.43 26.25 2.33
N ARG A 167 -7.92 27.51 2.42
CA ARG A 167 -9.30 27.88 2.05
C ARG A 167 -10.33 27.05 2.81
N THR A 168 -10.20 27.05 4.15
CA THR A 168 -11.13 26.32 5.00
C THR A 168 -12.54 26.86 4.88
N ASP A 169 -13.54 26.00 5.07
CA ASP A 169 -14.96 26.36 4.98
C ASP A 169 -15.36 27.35 6.09
N VAL A 170 -14.74 27.22 7.26
CA VAL A 170 -14.95 28.12 8.41
C VAL A 170 -13.68 28.96 8.63
N GLN A 171 -13.86 30.27 8.80
CA GLN A 171 -12.76 31.17 9.17
C GLN A 171 -12.73 31.34 10.70
N PRO A 172 -11.55 31.44 11.32
CA PRO A 172 -11.45 31.67 12.75
C PRO A 172 -12.04 33.03 13.15
N THR A 173 -12.83 33.04 14.23
CA THR A 173 -13.57 34.23 14.70
C THR A 173 -13.24 34.60 16.13
N HIS A 174 -12.33 33.93 16.80
CA HIS A 174 -12.09 33.99 18.26
C HIS A 174 -13.36 33.55 19.03
N ARG A 175 -14.04 32.53 18.52
CA ARG A 175 -15.06 31.74 19.21
C ARG A 175 -14.59 30.28 19.17
N ALA A 176 -14.56 29.66 20.32
CA ALA A 176 -13.95 28.35 20.49
C ALA A 176 -14.51 27.28 19.52
N PHE A 177 -15.82 27.32 19.23
CA PHE A 177 -16.39 26.35 18.31
C PHE A 177 -16.00 26.60 16.84
N ASP A 178 -15.99 27.86 16.38
CA ASP A 178 -15.59 28.20 15.01
C ASP A 178 -14.09 27.91 14.82
N ASP A 179 -13.27 28.20 15.81
CA ASP A 179 -11.82 27.98 15.79
C ASP A 179 -11.51 26.46 15.82
N ALA A 180 -12.30 25.66 16.56
CA ALA A 180 -12.21 24.21 16.53
C ALA A 180 -12.59 23.63 15.14
N ARG A 181 -13.63 24.16 14.48
CA ARG A 181 -14.02 23.78 13.10
C ARG A 181 -12.94 24.16 12.10
N ALA A 182 -12.43 25.38 12.14
CA ALA A 182 -11.32 25.82 11.28
C ALA A 182 -10.06 24.96 11.50
N THR A 183 -9.77 24.59 12.76
CA THR A 183 -8.66 23.70 13.11
C THR A 183 -8.87 22.29 12.58
N THR A 184 -10.12 21.80 12.53
CA THR A 184 -10.48 20.51 11.93
C THR A 184 -10.16 20.47 10.44
N ASP A 185 -10.57 21.50 9.70
CA ASP A 185 -10.26 21.61 8.27
C ASP A 185 -8.74 21.68 8.03
N VAL A 186 -8.05 22.53 8.80
CA VAL A 186 -6.58 22.63 8.73
C VAL A 186 -5.92 21.29 9.02
N MET A 187 -6.38 20.53 10.01
CA MET A 187 -5.88 19.20 10.34
C MET A 187 -6.04 18.24 9.15
N HIS A 188 -7.21 18.19 8.52
CA HIS A 188 -7.46 17.32 7.37
C HIS A 188 -6.54 17.67 6.21
N ARG A 189 -6.38 18.96 5.87
CA ARG A 189 -5.46 19.41 4.80
C ARG A 189 -4.00 19.10 5.11
N LEU A 190 -3.60 19.20 6.37
CA LEU A 190 -2.26 18.81 6.81
C LEU A 190 -2.08 17.29 6.68
N PHE A 191 -3.05 16.47 7.07
CA PHE A 191 -2.98 15.00 6.93
C PHE A 191 -2.96 14.55 5.48
N GLU A 192 -3.75 15.17 4.60
CA GLU A 192 -3.69 14.95 3.15
C GLU A 192 -2.28 15.22 2.61
N ARG A 193 -1.70 16.35 3.00
CA ARG A 193 -0.33 16.71 2.62
C ARG A 193 0.71 15.73 3.16
N LEU A 194 0.56 15.29 4.39
CA LEU A 194 1.44 14.33 5.05
C LEU A 194 1.36 12.93 4.43
N GLY A 195 0.23 12.55 3.87
CA GLY A 195 0.08 11.30 3.10
C GLY A 195 1.10 11.20 1.96
N ASN A 196 1.42 12.33 1.29
CA ASN A 196 2.48 12.38 0.28
C ASN A 196 3.89 12.14 0.84
N TYR A 197 4.08 12.26 2.15
CA TYR A 197 5.32 11.99 2.87
C TYR A 197 5.35 10.60 3.51
N GLY A 198 4.30 9.78 3.30
CA GLY A 198 4.20 8.43 3.84
C GLY A 198 3.77 8.36 5.30
N VAL A 199 3.15 9.43 5.83
CA VAL A 199 2.55 9.47 7.17
C VAL A 199 1.11 9.02 7.06
N HIS A 200 0.83 7.78 7.48
CA HIS A 200 -0.50 7.17 7.37
C HIS A 200 -1.04 6.66 8.71
N THR A 201 -0.18 6.56 9.72
CA THR A 201 -0.52 6.04 11.04
C THR A 201 -0.26 7.09 12.12
N LEU A 202 -0.83 6.87 13.32
CA LEU A 202 -0.56 7.72 14.49
C LEU A 202 0.91 7.65 14.91
N GLU A 203 1.52 6.49 14.76
CA GLU A 203 2.94 6.27 15.03
C GLU A 203 3.80 7.08 14.07
N ASP A 204 3.46 7.10 12.77
CA ASP A 204 4.15 7.95 11.79
C ASP A 204 4.00 9.43 12.12
N LEU A 205 2.80 9.87 12.54
CA LEU A 205 2.52 11.25 12.90
C LEU A 205 3.28 11.70 14.16
N ASN A 206 3.32 10.85 15.20
CA ASN A 206 4.10 11.11 16.41
C ASN A 206 5.58 11.21 16.10
N ALA A 207 6.04 10.39 15.22
CA ALA A 207 7.40 10.37 14.77
C ALA A 207 7.74 11.62 13.92
N PHE A 208 6.84 12.03 13.03
CA PHE A 208 6.94 13.28 12.27
C PHE A 208 7.08 14.50 13.20
N THR A 209 6.38 14.49 14.32
CA THR A 209 6.42 15.57 15.31
C THR A 209 7.51 15.42 16.37
N SER A 210 8.29 14.34 16.40
CA SER A 210 9.39 14.16 17.36
C SER A 210 10.55 15.15 17.12
N ARG A 211 11.45 15.31 18.11
CA ARG A 211 12.61 16.19 17.93
C ARG A 211 13.59 15.59 16.93
N VAL A 212 14.01 16.39 15.95
CA VAL A 212 15.09 16.03 15.00
C VAL A 212 16.39 15.84 15.77
N SER A 213 17.10 14.72 15.53
CA SER A 213 18.41 14.51 16.11
C SER A 213 19.44 15.53 15.60
N ASP A 214 20.45 15.85 16.40
CA ASP A 214 21.52 16.78 15.98
C ASP A 214 22.26 16.25 14.74
N ILE A 215 22.38 14.94 14.60
CA ILE A 215 22.95 14.28 13.41
C ILE A 215 22.14 14.60 12.15
N GLN A 216 20.81 14.52 12.22
CA GLN A 216 19.93 14.83 11.08
C GLN A 216 20.00 16.34 10.72
N ARG A 217 20.08 17.23 11.73
CA ARG A 217 20.22 18.66 11.49
C ARG A 217 21.52 19.00 10.79
N ASN A 218 22.63 18.42 11.25
CA ASN A 218 23.97 18.68 10.69
C ASN A 218 24.12 18.18 9.25
N LYS A 219 23.33 17.19 8.84
CA LYS A 219 23.35 16.61 7.47
C LYS A 219 22.29 17.17 6.53
N LYS A 220 21.52 18.17 6.94
CA LYS A 220 20.48 18.80 6.12
C LYS A 220 21.04 19.36 4.80
N SER A 221 22.29 19.81 4.79
CA SER A 221 22.99 20.31 3.61
C SER A 221 23.13 19.27 2.50
N LEU A 222 23.03 17.97 2.80
CA LEU A 222 23.02 16.90 1.77
C LEU A 222 21.81 17.00 0.81
N ALA A 223 20.77 17.73 1.18
CA ALA A 223 19.62 17.99 0.31
C ALA A 223 19.76 19.27 -0.53
N ASP A 224 20.81 20.07 -0.29
CA ASP A 224 21.01 21.31 -1.02
C ASP A 224 21.54 21.02 -2.43
N GLY A 225 21.11 21.82 -3.42
CA GLY A 225 21.49 21.61 -4.82
C GLY A 225 20.80 20.45 -5.54
N LEU A 226 20.02 19.61 -4.86
CA LEU A 226 19.31 18.52 -5.52
C LEU A 226 18.22 19.04 -6.48
N PRO A 227 17.97 18.35 -7.63
CA PRO A 227 16.98 18.77 -8.59
C PRO A 227 15.55 18.63 -8.05
N ALA A 228 14.68 19.59 -8.40
CA ALA A 228 13.25 19.54 -8.13
C ALA A 228 12.49 18.84 -9.29
N LYS A 229 12.98 17.68 -9.71
CA LYS A 229 12.47 16.87 -10.84
C LYS A 229 12.18 15.45 -10.39
N PRO A 230 11.38 14.68 -11.16
CA PRO A 230 11.20 13.25 -10.95
C PRO A 230 12.54 12.50 -11.06
N GLY A 231 12.69 11.43 -10.30
CA GLY A 231 13.88 10.59 -10.42
C GLY A 231 14.19 9.76 -9.19
N VAL A 232 15.39 9.19 -9.22
CA VAL A 232 15.96 8.34 -8.17
C VAL A 232 16.96 9.15 -7.35
N TYR A 233 17.01 8.92 -6.05
CA TYR A 233 18.03 9.44 -5.15
C TYR A 233 18.71 8.28 -4.42
N ILE A 234 20.03 8.38 -4.29
CA ILE A 234 20.87 7.33 -3.72
C ILE A 234 21.66 7.95 -2.57
N PHE A 235 21.40 7.46 -1.36
CA PHE A 235 22.25 7.79 -0.21
C PHE A 235 23.49 6.91 -0.26
N GLU A 236 24.66 7.52 -0.18
CA GLU A 236 25.96 6.85 -0.30
C GLU A 236 26.81 7.09 0.95
N ASP A 237 27.63 6.09 1.30
CA ASP A 237 28.62 6.18 2.38
C ASP A 237 29.87 6.96 1.93
N PRO A 238 30.87 7.19 2.83
CA PRO A 238 32.11 7.89 2.47
C PRO A 238 32.91 7.21 1.36
N GLN A 239 32.66 5.94 1.07
CA GLN A 239 33.31 5.18 0.00
C GLN A 239 32.50 5.14 -1.29
N GLY A 240 31.37 5.86 -1.36
CA GLY A 240 30.48 5.91 -2.51
C GLY A 240 29.60 4.67 -2.67
N ARG A 241 29.50 3.79 -1.67
CA ARG A 241 28.67 2.59 -1.73
C ARG A 241 27.20 2.96 -1.41
N PRO A 242 26.22 2.47 -2.19
CA PRO A 242 24.82 2.74 -1.95
C PRO A 242 24.34 2.18 -0.62
N LEU A 243 23.80 3.04 0.22
CA LEU A 243 23.15 2.69 1.49
C LEU A 243 21.65 2.47 1.29
N TYR A 244 21.01 3.38 0.57
CA TYR A 244 19.59 3.37 0.31
C TYR A 244 19.28 4.03 -1.04
N ILE A 245 18.38 3.43 -1.80
CA ILE A 245 17.89 3.94 -3.08
C ILE A 245 16.38 4.18 -2.94
N GLY A 246 15.91 5.30 -3.45
CA GLY A 246 14.48 5.63 -3.44
C GLY A 246 14.08 6.55 -4.59
N THR A 247 12.79 6.65 -4.85
CA THR A 247 12.21 7.47 -5.91
C THR A 247 11.33 8.58 -5.38
N SER A 248 11.16 9.62 -6.21
CA SER A 248 10.22 10.71 -5.96
C SER A 248 9.82 11.42 -7.24
N LYS A 249 8.62 12.03 -7.22
CA LYS A 249 8.22 13.06 -8.20
C LYS A 249 9.04 14.34 -8.08
N ASN A 250 9.64 14.59 -6.92
CA ASN A 250 10.52 15.73 -6.65
C ASN A 250 11.62 15.28 -5.68
N ILE A 251 12.81 15.01 -6.23
CA ILE A 251 13.96 14.49 -5.48
C ILE A 251 14.31 15.41 -4.29
N ARG A 252 14.44 16.72 -4.53
CA ARG A 252 14.81 17.71 -3.51
C ARG A 252 13.86 17.66 -2.32
N ASN A 253 12.57 17.75 -2.58
CA ASN A 253 11.56 17.77 -1.52
C ASN A 253 11.57 16.45 -0.74
N ARG A 254 11.69 15.33 -1.42
CA ARG A 254 11.72 14.02 -0.77
C ARG A 254 12.96 13.82 0.08
N VAL A 255 14.13 14.16 -0.41
CA VAL A 255 15.38 14.00 0.36
C VAL A 255 15.39 14.90 1.59
N ARG A 256 14.86 16.12 1.50
CA ARG A 256 14.71 17.02 2.67
C ARG A 256 13.89 16.39 3.79
N THR A 257 12.90 15.55 3.49
CA THR A 257 12.08 14.90 4.54
C THR A 257 12.86 13.95 5.43
N TYR A 258 13.94 13.34 4.95
CA TYR A 258 14.80 12.48 5.77
C TYR A 258 15.56 13.24 6.87
N PHE A 259 15.77 14.54 6.70
CA PHE A 259 16.45 15.42 7.66
C PHE A 259 15.50 16.20 8.55
N THR A 260 14.20 15.90 8.47
CA THR A 260 13.17 16.45 9.34
C THR A 260 12.72 15.40 10.36
N ALA A 261 11.89 15.82 11.31
CA ALA A 261 11.28 14.91 12.27
C ALA A 261 10.33 13.87 11.64
N ALA A 262 10.00 14.01 10.32
CA ALA A 262 9.19 13.07 9.57
C ALA A 262 9.82 11.67 9.43
N GLU A 263 11.15 11.56 9.52
CA GLU A 263 11.82 10.26 9.41
C GLU A 263 12.00 9.64 10.80
N SER A 264 11.09 8.76 11.17
CA SER A 264 11.03 8.11 12.49
C SER A 264 11.61 6.71 12.51
N ARG A 265 11.78 6.11 11.33
CA ARG A 265 12.28 4.74 11.25
C ARG A 265 13.72 4.67 11.72
N ARG A 266 13.96 3.97 12.84
CA ARG A 266 15.30 3.82 13.46
C ARG A 266 16.39 3.46 12.45
N ARG A 267 16.08 2.58 11.47
CA ARG A 267 17.03 2.20 10.40
C ARG A 267 17.36 3.35 9.46
N MET A 268 16.41 4.25 9.17
CA MET A 268 16.67 5.41 8.32
C MET A 268 17.50 6.45 9.08
N SER A 269 17.28 6.64 10.37
CA SER A 269 18.14 7.48 11.21
C SER A 269 19.58 6.96 11.27
N GLU A 270 19.77 5.63 11.37
CA GLU A 270 21.09 4.98 11.26
C GLU A 270 21.72 5.23 9.88
N MET A 271 20.97 5.01 8.80
CA MET A 271 21.42 5.27 7.43
C MET A 271 21.85 6.73 7.24
N ILE A 272 21.05 7.71 7.71
CA ILE A 272 21.38 9.13 7.66
C ILE A 272 22.68 9.40 8.43
N GLY A 273 22.88 8.75 9.59
CA GLY A 273 24.10 8.86 10.38
C GLY A 273 25.36 8.49 9.59
N ILE A 274 25.26 7.48 8.72
CA ILE A 274 26.38 6.97 7.90
C ILE A 274 26.53 7.77 6.59
N ALA A 275 25.40 8.15 5.95
CA ALA A 275 25.39 8.79 4.63
C ALA A 275 26.26 10.04 4.58
N GLN A 276 27.07 10.17 3.51
CA GLN A 276 27.95 11.31 3.29
C GLN A 276 27.52 12.15 2.10
N GLN A 277 26.83 11.55 1.14
CA GLN A 277 26.29 12.27 -0.01
C GLN A 277 24.95 11.67 -0.47
N VAL A 278 24.25 12.45 -1.30
CA VAL A 278 23.04 12.01 -2.00
C VAL A 278 23.26 12.24 -3.49
N ARG A 279 23.32 11.17 -4.26
CA ARG A 279 23.47 11.22 -5.71
C ARG A 279 22.08 11.16 -6.36
N PRO A 280 21.65 12.20 -7.11
CA PRO A 280 20.39 12.18 -7.84
C PRO A 280 20.56 11.59 -9.23
N ILE A 281 19.54 10.89 -9.72
CA ILE A 281 19.38 10.51 -11.12
C ILE A 281 18.04 11.05 -11.59
N VAL A 282 18.07 12.09 -12.42
CA VAL A 282 16.85 12.68 -12.98
C VAL A 282 16.25 11.72 -13.99
N CYS A 283 14.94 11.54 -13.94
CA CYS A 283 14.16 10.74 -14.86
C CYS A 283 13.09 11.62 -15.53
N SER A 284 12.68 11.23 -16.74
CA SER A 284 11.63 11.94 -17.46
C SER A 284 10.27 11.79 -16.80
N THR A 285 9.98 10.57 -16.30
CA THR A 285 8.69 10.23 -15.68
C THR A 285 8.86 9.53 -14.34
N ILE A 286 7.78 9.47 -13.55
CA ILE A 286 7.80 8.74 -12.28
C ILE A 286 7.84 7.21 -12.50
N LEU A 287 7.29 6.72 -13.61
CA LEU A 287 7.38 5.31 -13.96
C LEU A 287 8.82 4.92 -14.27
N GLU A 288 9.53 5.71 -15.09
CA GLU A 288 10.97 5.51 -15.34
C GLU A 288 11.76 5.50 -14.03
N ALA A 289 11.47 6.46 -13.13
CA ALA A 289 12.13 6.53 -11.83
C ALA A 289 11.94 5.26 -11.01
N LYS A 290 10.70 4.74 -10.92
CA LYS A 290 10.39 3.49 -10.19
C LYS A 290 11.12 2.28 -10.76
N ILE A 291 11.13 2.15 -12.09
CA ILE A 291 11.81 1.04 -12.76
C ILE A 291 13.32 1.15 -12.57
N ARG A 292 13.87 2.36 -12.66
CA ARG A 292 15.29 2.60 -12.43
C ARG A 292 15.71 2.32 -10.99
N GLU A 293 14.86 2.69 -10.01
CA GLU A 293 15.04 2.31 -8.60
C GLU A 293 15.12 0.79 -8.45
N LEU A 294 14.13 0.06 -9.01
CA LEU A 294 14.08 -1.40 -8.94
C LEU A 294 15.34 -2.04 -9.51
N ARG A 295 15.76 -1.63 -10.71
CA ARG A 295 16.98 -2.13 -11.36
C ARG A 295 18.24 -1.86 -10.52
N LEU A 296 18.35 -0.65 -9.95
CA LEU A 296 19.47 -0.28 -9.09
C LEU A 296 19.48 -1.05 -7.76
N ILE A 297 18.32 -1.30 -7.16
CA ILE A 297 18.24 -2.11 -5.93
C ILE A 297 18.70 -3.55 -6.20
N VAL A 298 18.33 -4.12 -7.35
CA VAL A 298 18.75 -5.47 -7.75
C VAL A 298 20.25 -5.54 -8.01
N SER A 299 20.82 -4.56 -8.73
CA SER A 299 22.25 -4.55 -9.08
C SER A 299 23.14 -4.20 -7.89
N GLU A 300 22.77 -3.18 -7.10
CA GLU A 300 23.62 -2.61 -6.05
C GLU A 300 23.41 -3.22 -4.67
N GLN A 301 22.28 -3.94 -4.45
CA GLN A 301 21.94 -4.61 -3.19
C GLN A 301 22.09 -3.72 -1.93
N PRO A 302 21.56 -2.48 -1.91
CA PRO A 302 21.82 -1.51 -0.86
C PRO A 302 21.35 -1.99 0.52
N ARG A 303 22.13 -1.73 1.57
CA ARG A 303 21.95 -2.29 2.92
C ARG A 303 20.58 -1.97 3.54
N TYR A 304 20.02 -0.79 3.27
CA TYR A 304 18.81 -0.29 3.92
C TYR A 304 17.52 -0.50 3.11
N ASN A 305 17.60 -0.94 1.83
CA ASN A 305 16.43 -1.41 1.09
C ASN A 305 16.10 -2.84 1.53
N ARG A 306 14.83 -3.10 1.89
CA ARG A 306 14.35 -4.45 2.23
C ARG A 306 13.58 -5.11 1.10
N ARG A 307 12.75 -4.32 0.38
CA ARG A 307 11.98 -4.79 -0.77
C ARG A 307 12.88 -4.89 -2.00
N SER A 308 12.51 -5.73 -2.94
CA SER A 308 13.14 -5.87 -4.26
C SER A 308 14.59 -6.38 -4.25
N ARG A 309 15.19 -6.72 -3.09
CA ARG A 309 16.50 -7.40 -3.05
C ARG A 309 16.44 -8.82 -3.57
N ALA A 310 15.30 -9.47 -3.44
CA ALA A 310 15.04 -10.84 -3.86
C ALA A 310 14.07 -10.88 -5.04
N ALA A 311 14.09 -9.90 -5.92
CA ALA A 311 13.21 -9.83 -7.09
C ALA A 311 13.29 -11.10 -7.95
N ASP A 312 14.42 -11.80 -7.94
CA ASP A 312 14.64 -13.06 -8.68
C ASP A 312 14.24 -14.32 -7.90
N SER A 313 13.77 -14.21 -6.66
CA SER A 313 13.42 -15.37 -5.83
C SER A 313 11.95 -15.77 -5.92
N VAL A 314 11.29 -15.46 -7.02
CA VAL A 314 9.91 -15.86 -7.27
C VAL A 314 9.81 -17.38 -7.53
N SER A 315 8.69 -17.97 -7.11
CA SER A 315 8.41 -19.38 -7.36
C SER A 315 7.43 -19.53 -8.53
N TRP A 316 7.65 -20.56 -9.32
CA TRP A 316 6.80 -20.96 -10.43
C TRP A 316 6.29 -22.37 -10.21
N LEU A 317 5.07 -22.65 -10.59
CA LEU A 317 4.57 -24.02 -10.72
C LEU A 317 4.81 -24.47 -12.15
N LYS A 318 5.50 -25.61 -12.31
CA LYS A 318 5.90 -26.17 -13.60
C LYS A 318 5.26 -27.53 -13.81
N LEU A 319 4.62 -27.73 -14.94
CA LEU A 319 4.36 -29.05 -15.51
C LEU A 319 5.64 -29.47 -16.26
N THR A 320 6.24 -30.61 -15.87
CA THR A 320 7.52 -31.05 -16.42
C THR A 320 7.42 -31.60 -17.84
N ALA A 321 8.49 -31.43 -18.63
CA ALA A 321 8.64 -32.02 -19.96
C ALA A 321 9.37 -33.37 -19.84
N GLU A 322 8.71 -34.38 -19.29
CA GLU A 322 9.26 -35.74 -19.13
C GLU A 322 8.22 -36.77 -19.64
N PRO A 323 8.58 -38.04 -19.90
CA PRO A 323 7.66 -39.01 -20.47
C PRO A 323 6.34 -39.21 -19.70
N ALA A 324 6.37 -39.00 -18.40
CA ALA A 324 5.19 -38.91 -17.55
C ALA A 324 5.23 -37.61 -16.74
N PRO A 325 4.75 -36.47 -17.30
CA PRO A 325 4.83 -35.16 -16.68
C PRO A 325 4.18 -35.08 -15.30
N ARG A 326 4.69 -34.20 -14.44
CA ARG A 326 4.15 -33.92 -13.11
C ARG A 326 4.32 -32.46 -12.76
N LEU A 327 3.65 -32.01 -11.73
CA LEU A 327 3.81 -30.67 -11.21
C LEU A 327 4.97 -30.58 -10.21
N ILE A 328 5.77 -29.54 -10.36
CA ILE A 328 6.84 -29.18 -9.43
C ILE A 328 6.88 -27.67 -9.19
N ILE A 329 7.37 -27.26 -8.03
CA ILE A 329 7.66 -25.86 -7.76
C ILE A 329 9.15 -25.60 -8.05
N THR A 330 9.41 -24.61 -8.89
CA THR A 330 10.77 -24.21 -9.31
C THR A 330 10.97 -22.70 -9.15
N LYS A 331 12.22 -22.29 -8.99
CA LYS A 331 12.63 -20.89 -9.06
C LYS A 331 13.19 -20.50 -10.42
N GLN A 332 13.49 -21.49 -11.27
CA GLN A 332 14.12 -21.28 -12.57
C GLN A 332 13.14 -21.63 -13.68
N LEU A 333 13.03 -20.76 -14.65
CA LEU A 333 12.40 -21.02 -15.92
C LEU A 333 13.44 -21.63 -16.86
N LYS A 334 12.98 -22.53 -17.75
CA LYS A 334 13.79 -23.13 -18.80
C LYS A 334 13.07 -22.94 -20.11
N ASP A 335 13.83 -22.92 -21.20
CA ASP A 335 13.26 -22.87 -22.53
C ASP A 335 12.88 -24.29 -22.98
N ASP A 336 11.86 -24.84 -22.31
CA ASP A 336 11.38 -26.22 -22.54
C ASP A 336 9.84 -26.28 -22.77
N GLU A 337 9.22 -25.14 -23.06
CA GLU A 337 7.80 -25.12 -23.42
C GLU A 337 7.51 -25.81 -24.75
N ALA A 338 8.46 -25.77 -25.70
CA ALA A 338 8.36 -26.50 -26.97
C ALA A 338 8.37 -28.03 -26.75
N GLU A 339 9.02 -28.50 -25.69
CA GLU A 339 9.07 -29.91 -25.28
C GLU A 339 7.83 -30.33 -24.49
N GLY A 340 6.90 -29.42 -24.22
CA GLY A 340 5.64 -29.68 -23.51
C GLY A 340 5.57 -29.19 -22.07
N ALA A 341 6.62 -28.57 -21.53
CA ALA A 341 6.54 -27.92 -20.21
C ALA A 341 5.52 -26.79 -20.21
N ARG A 342 4.96 -26.49 -19.05
CA ARG A 342 4.10 -25.29 -18.84
C ARG A 342 4.43 -24.68 -17.51
N TYR A 343 4.29 -23.35 -17.44
CA TYR A 343 4.59 -22.57 -16.23
C TYR A 343 3.44 -21.66 -15.89
N ILE A 344 3.08 -21.58 -14.60
CA ILE A 344 2.20 -20.53 -14.04
C ILE A 344 2.86 -19.87 -12.84
N GLY A 345 2.60 -18.58 -12.65
CA GLY A 345 3.17 -17.74 -11.60
C GLY A 345 3.41 -16.31 -12.09
N PRO A 346 4.30 -15.57 -11.46
CA PRO A 346 5.07 -15.92 -10.26
C PRO A 346 4.20 -15.93 -9.00
N PHE A 347 4.58 -16.78 -8.05
CA PHE A 347 3.97 -16.83 -6.74
C PHE A 347 4.74 -15.98 -5.75
N THR A 348 4.00 -15.27 -4.88
CA THR A 348 4.56 -14.40 -3.84
C THR A 348 5.18 -15.19 -2.67
N SER A 349 4.78 -16.45 -2.50
CA SER A 349 5.29 -17.35 -1.48
C SER A 349 5.26 -18.80 -1.94
N ARG A 350 6.10 -19.64 -1.32
CA ARG A 350 6.06 -21.09 -1.56
C ARG A 350 4.74 -21.72 -1.10
N SER A 351 4.12 -21.17 -0.04
CA SER A 351 2.81 -21.62 0.45
C SER A 351 1.73 -21.42 -0.62
N ALA A 352 1.68 -20.23 -1.24
CA ALA A 352 0.74 -19.95 -2.33
C ALA A 352 0.95 -20.87 -3.56
N ALA A 353 2.22 -21.19 -3.87
CA ALA A 353 2.54 -22.13 -4.95
C ALA A 353 2.09 -23.57 -4.61
N ASN A 354 2.27 -24.02 -3.36
CA ASN A 354 1.77 -25.31 -2.91
C ASN A 354 0.23 -25.37 -2.97
N ALA A 355 -0.45 -24.34 -2.49
CA ALA A 355 -1.92 -24.27 -2.53
C ALA A 355 -2.46 -24.38 -3.98
N ALA A 356 -1.83 -23.68 -4.93
CA ALA A 356 -2.19 -23.80 -6.36
C ALA A 356 -1.87 -25.19 -6.93
N LEU A 357 -0.78 -25.81 -6.52
CA LEU A 357 -0.42 -27.18 -6.88
C LEU A 357 -1.49 -28.17 -6.38
N ASP A 358 -1.94 -28.03 -5.14
CA ASP A 358 -2.96 -28.88 -4.55
C ASP A 358 -4.30 -28.75 -5.29
N VAL A 359 -4.69 -27.54 -5.70
CA VAL A 359 -5.90 -27.29 -6.51
C VAL A 359 -5.86 -28.07 -7.84
N ILE A 360 -4.74 -28.03 -8.55
CA ILE A 360 -4.61 -28.74 -9.82
C ILE A 360 -4.59 -30.26 -9.59
N ASN A 361 -3.87 -30.75 -8.58
CA ASN A 361 -3.78 -32.18 -8.27
C ASN A 361 -5.09 -32.77 -7.73
N GLU A 362 -5.93 -32.00 -7.07
CA GLU A 362 -7.27 -32.43 -6.65
C GLU A 362 -8.23 -32.56 -7.85
N THR A 363 -8.11 -31.65 -8.81
CA THR A 363 -8.96 -31.66 -10.00
C THR A 363 -8.49 -32.64 -11.08
N ILE A 364 -7.16 -32.79 -11.22
CA ILE A 364 -6.53 -33.53 -12.31
C ILE A 364 -5.58 -34.55 -11.71
N SER A 365 -5.86 -35.84 -11.98
CA SER A 365 -5.16 -36.98 -11.37
C SER A 365 -3.73 -37.18 -11.89
N LEU A 366 -2.90 -36.12 -11.81
CA LEU A 366 -1.48 -36.17 -12.12
C LEU A 366 -0.71 -37.01 -11.10
N ARG A 367 0.37 -37.65 -11.53
CA ARG A 367 1.30 -38.27 -10.60
C ARG A 367 2.03 -37.21 -9.75
N THR A 368 2.21 -37.51 -8.48
CA THR A 368 2.96 -36.65 -7.55
C THR A 368 4.30 -37.23 -7.14
N CYS A 369 4.57 -38.50 -7.49
CA CYS A 369 5.81 -39.19 -7.15
C CYS A 369 7.02 -38.61 -7.90
N THR A 370 8.22 -38.77 -7.31
CA THR A 370 9.48 -38.24 -7.85
C THR A 370 10.29 -39.28 -8.64
N ILE A 371 9.78 -40.51 -8.76
CA ILE A 371 10.46 -41.56 -9.51
C ILE A 371 10.62 -41.18 -10.98
N LYS A 372 11.76 -41.54 -11.58
CA LYS A 372 11.96 -41.37 -13.02
C LYS A 372 11.21 -42.48 -13.75
N ILE A 373 10.26 -42.09 -14.58
CA ILE A 373 9.49 -43.01 -15.41
C ILE A 373 10.05 -42.94 -16.82
N ALA A 374 10.49 -44.10 -17.32
CA ALA A 374 11.00 -44.21 -18.68
C ALA A 374 9.85 -44.11 -19.70
N ALA A 375 10.17 -43.81 -20.96
CA ALA A 375 9.20 -43.80 -22.06
C ALA A 375 8.53 -45.18 -22.25
N GLN A 376 9.20 -46.26 -21.88
CA GLN A 376 8.64 -47.61 -21.77
C GLN A 376 8.77 -48.06 -20.31
N PRO A 377 7.66 -48.12 -19.54
CA PRO A 377 7.68 -48.55 -18.15
C PRO A 377 8.12 -50.02 -17.99
N ARG A 378 8.81 -50.34 -16.89
CA ARG A 378 9.17 -51.70 -16.52
C ARG A 378 7.96 -52.45 -15.98
N SER A 379 7.94 -53.78 -16.21
CA SER A 379 6.82 -54.66 -15.83
C SER A 379 6.76 -55.02 -14.33
N ASP A 380 7.79 -54.61 -13.58
CA ASP A 380 8.07 -55.04 -12.20
C ASP A 380 7.83 -53.95 -11.15
N ILE A 381 7.27 -52.81 -11.52
CA ILE A 381 6.92 -51.76 -10.57
C ILE A 381 5.49 -52.01 -10.06
N PRO A 382 5.31 -52.30 -8.77
CA PRO A 382 3.96 -52.46 -8.19
C PRO A 382 3.22 -51.14 -8.19
N GLY A 383 1.90 -51.19 -8.30
CA GLY A 383 1.03 -50.03 -8.07
C GLY A 383 1.28 -49.40 -6.70
N CYS A 384 1.18 -48.08 -6.59
CA CYS A 384 1.30 -47.39 -5.32
C CYS A 384 -0.07 -47.08 -4.70
N VAL A 385 -0.11 -46.78 -3.39
CA VAL A 385 -1.33 -46.44 -2.65
C VAL A 385 -2.18 -45.36 -3.35
N ARG A 386 -1.57 -44.40 -4.03
CA ARG A 386 -2.33 -43.38 -4.78
C ARG A 386 -3.06 -43.93 -5.99
N ALA A 387 -2.50 -44.98 -6.64
CA ALA A 387 -3.17 -45.66 -7.71
C ALA A 387 -4.37 -46.46 -7.18
N GLU A 388 -4.20 -47.17 -6.05
CA GLU A 388 -5.27 -47.90 -5.38
C GLU A 388 -6.41 -46.99 -4.93
N LEU A 389 -6.09 -45.76 -4.50
CA LEU A 389 -7.06 -44.71 -4.12
C LEU A 389 -7.68 -43.99 -5.34
N GLY A 390 -7.38 -44.36 -6.57
CA GLY A 390 -7.86 -43.68 -7.78
C GLY A 390 -7.29 -42.26 -7.99
N LYS A 391 -6.32 -41.85 -7.20
CA LYS A 391 -5.70 -40.51 -7.30
C LYS A 391 -4.50 -40.44 -8.26
N CYS A 392 -4.22 -41.52 -8.99
CA CYS A 392 -3.21 -41.64 -10.02
C CYS A 392 -3.51 -42.83 -10.91
N VAL A 393 -3.41 -42.65 -12.22
CA VAL A 393 -3.61 -43.74 -13.19
C VAL A 393 -2.38 -44.64 -13.39
N ALA A 394 -1.41 -44.55 -12.48
CA ALA A 394 -0.20 -45.38 -12.46
C ALA A 394 0.63 -45.44 -13.78
N PRO A 395 1.05 -44.28 -14.34
CA PRO A 395 1.83 -44.29 -15.60
C PRO A 395 3.21 -44.97 -15.48
N CYS A 396 3.52 -45.48 -14.28
CA CYS A 396 4.76 -46.20 -13.98
C CYS A 396 4.61 -47.71 -14.21
N THR A 397 3.39 -48.27 -14.42
CA THR A 397 3.15 -49.70 -14.64
C THR A 397 2.94 -49.99 -16.11
N ARG A 398 3.10 -51.26 -16.52
CA ARG A 398 2.82 -51.71 -17.90
C ARG A 398 1.34 -51.79 -18.25
N GLU A 399 0.49 -51.99 -17.26
CA GLU A 399 -0.96 -52.11 -17.42
C GLU A 399 -1.63 -50.75 -17.70
N HIS A 400 -0.85 -49.66 -17.62
CA HIS A 400 -1.34 -48.32 -17.83
C HIS A 400 -1.69 -48.04 -19.29
N ASP A 401 -2.91 -47.49 -19.52
CA ASP A 401 -3.29 -46.88 -20.79
C ASP A 401 -2.55 -45.55 -20.96
N ARG A 402 -1.61 -45.53 -21.88
CA ARG A 402 -0.76 -44.39 -22.18
C ARG A 402 -1.54 -43.16 -22.65
N ASP A 403 -2.59 -43.42 -23.44
CA ASP A 403 -3.43 -42.36 -23.99
C ASP A 403 -4.25 -41.68 -22.89
N GLN A 404 -4.63 -42.46 -21.86
CA GLN A 404 -5.30 -41.90 -20.68
C GLN A 404 -4.41 -40.88 -19.96
N TYR A 405 -3.13 -41.19 -19.71
CA TYR A 405 -2.21 -40.23 -19.05
C TYR A 405 -1.91 -39.02 -19.92
N VAL A 406 -1.76 -39.21 -21.23
CA VAL A 406 -1.59 -38.10 -22.19
C VAL A 406 -2.78 -37.14 -22.13
N ASN A 407 -4.01 -37.68 -22.05
CA ASN A 407 -5.20 -36.83 -21.89
C ASN A 407 -5.23 -36.09 -20.55
N ILE A 408 -4.82 -36.71 -19.44
CA ILE A 408 -4.67 -36.05 -18.14
C ILE A 408 -3.65 -34.89 -18.23
N VAL A 409 -2.51 -35.13 -18.88
CA VAL A 409 -1.48 -34.10 -19.10
C VAL A 409 -1.99 -32.96 -19.99
N LYS A 410 -2.80 -33.25 -21.02
CA LYS A 410 -3.46 -32.24 -21.85
C LYS A 410 -4.38 -31.34 -21.00
N HIS A 411 -5.22 -31.93 -20.13
CA HIS A 411 -6.07 -31.14 -19.23
C HIS A 411 -5.26 -30.27 -18.30
N ALA A 412 -4.15 -30.78 -17.74
CA ALA A 412 -3.24 -29.97 -16.91
C ALA A 412 -2.58 -28.84 -17.71
N SER A 413 -2.15 -29.12 -18.94
CA SER A 413 -1.59 -28.10 -19.83
C SER A 413 -2.61 -27.00 -20.14
N ILE A 414 -3.87 -27.35 -20.42
CA ILE A 414 -4.97 -26.40 -20.66
C ILE A 414 -5.22 -25.55 -19.42
N ALA A 415 -5.32 -26.17 -18.23
CA ALA A 415 -5.52 -25.47 -16.96
C ALA A 415 -4.38 -24.49 -16.63
N MET A 416 -3.17 -24.76 -17.12
CA MET A 416 -2.00 -23.87 -16.94
C MET A 416 -1.80 -22.89 -18.09
N SER A 417 -2.59 -22.97 -19.16
CA SER A 417 -2.46 -22.12 -20.36
C SER A 417 -3.61 -21.12 -20.53
N GLY A 418 -4.41 -20.89 -19.48
CA GLY A 418 -5.44 -19.86 -19.47
C GLY A 418 -6.85 -20.35 -19.17
N SER A 419 -7.25 -21.54 -19.64
CA SER A 419 -8.61 -22.06 -19.37
C SER A 419 -8.73 -22.61 -17.95
N THR A 420 -9.35 -21.84 -17.07
CA THR A 420 -9.52 -22.18 -15.65
C THR A 420 -10.86 -22.84 -15.33
N SER A 421 -11.82 -22.85 -16.26
CA SER A 421 -13.23 -23.22 -16.02
C SER A 421 -13.39 -24.61 -15.40
N HIS A 422 -12.67 -25.61 -15.91
CA HIS A 422 -12.77 -26.99 -15.39
C HIS A 422 -12.32 -27.08 -13.93
N VAL A 423 -11.18 -26.45 -13.58
CA VAL A 423 -10.64 -26.42 -12.22
C VAL A 423 -11.58 -25.65 -11.28
N VAL A 424 -12.05 -24.49 -11.71
CA VAL A 424 -12.97 -23.65 -10.93
C VAL A 424 -14.28 -24.39 -10.64
N THR A 425 -14.86 -25.05 -11.64
CA THR A 425 -16.10 -25.82 -11.47
C THR A 425 -15.92 -26.97 -10.49
N HIS A 426 -14.84 -27.74 -10.61
CA HIS A 426 -14.56 -28.87 -9.71
C HIS A 426 -14.37 -28.42 -8.27
N ILE A 427 -13.54 -27.40 -8.02
CA ILE A 427 -13.27 -26.92 -6.67
C ILE A 427 -14.51 -26.25 -6.05
N ASN A 428 -15.34 -25.57 -6.84
CA ASN A 428 -16.61 -25.03 -6.36
C ASN A 428 -17.56 -26.14 -5.90
N ALA A 429 -17.68 -27.24 -6.64
CA ALA A 429 -18.48 -28.39 -6.25
C ALA A 429 -17.93 -29.06 -4.97
N LEU A 430 -16.61 -29.15 -4.84
CA LEU A 430 -15.96 -29.65 -3.61
C LEU A 430 -16.27 -28.74 -2.41
N MET A 431 -16.17 -27.42 -2.58
CA MET A 431 -16.49 -26.46 -1.51
C MET A 431 -17.97 -26.54 -1.09
N GLU A 432 -18.89 -26.73 -2.06
CA GLU A 432 -20.31 -26.93 -1.77
C GLU A 432 -20.55 -28.21 -0.98
N THR A 433 -19.90 -29.30 -1.36
CA THR A 433 -19.97 -30.59 -0.64
C THR A 433 -19.46 -30.45 0.80
N LEU A 434 -18.34 -29.77 1.00
CA LEU A 434 -17.77 -29.50 2.33
C LEU A 434 -18.68 -28.59 3.16
N ALA A 435 -19.27 -27.57 2.55
CA ALA A 435 -20.20 -26.67 3.25
C ALA A 435 -21.49 -27.38 3.68
N ASN A 436 -22.03 -28.27 2.83
CA ASN A 436 -23.19 -29.11 3.17
C ASN A 436 -22.88 -30.12 4.29
N ALA A 437 -21.60 -30.50 4.45
CA ALA A 437 -21.13 -31.33 5.55
C ALA A 437 -20.68 -30.51 6.78
N GLU A 438 -20.98 -29.18 6.83
CA GLU A 438 -20.61 -28.22 7.88
C GLU A 438 -19.08 -28.07 8.09
N ARG A 439 -18.26 -28.49 7.12
CA ARG A 439 -16.79 -28.40 7.16
C ARG A 439 -16.31 -27.05 6.59
N PHE A 440 -16.76 -25.95 7.19
CA PHE A 440 -16.57 -24.59 6.66
C PHE A 440 -15.10 -24.14 6.61
N GLU A 441 -14.25 -24.58 7.54
CA GLU A 441 -12.83 -24.24 7.55
C GLU A 441 -12.08 -24.85 6.35
N GLU A 442 -12.42 -26.09 6.01
CA GLU A 442 -11.84 -26.75 4.86
C GLU A 442 -12.33 -26.13 3.54
N ALA A 443 -13.63 -25.80 3.45
CA ALA A 443 -14.16 -25.06 2.31
C ALA A 443 -13.48 -23.68 2.15
N ALA A 444 -13.19 -22.98 3.26
CA ALA A 444 -12.46 -21.72 3.23
C ALA A 444 -11.01 -21.90 2.75
N THR A 445 -10.34 -22.97 3.16
CA THR A 445 -8.98 -23.32 2.70
C THR A 445 -8.94 -23.56 1.18
N TRP A 446 -9.90 -24.32 0.64
CA TRP A 446 -10.00 -24.54 -0.81
C TRP A 446 -10.32 -23.26 -1.58
N ARG A 447 -11.15 -22.39 -1.03
CA ARG A 447 -11.43 -21.06 -1.63
C ARG A 447 -10.17 -20.20 -1.73
N GLU A 448 -9.36 -20.18 -0.69
CA GLU A 448 -8.09 -19.43 -0.69
C GLU A 448 -7.10 -20.05 -1.71
N ALA A 449 -6.99 -21.38 -1.72
CA ALA A 449 -6.13 -22.10 -2.65
C ALA A 449 -6.55 -21.86 -4.12
N LEU A 450 -7.86 -21.90 -4.42
CA LEU A 450 -8.41 -21.55 -5.72
C LEU A 450 -8.04 -20.12 -6.12
N GLY A 451 -8.12 -19.16 -5.18
CA GLY A 451 -7.70 -17.79 -5.41
C GLY A 451 -6.22 -17.67 -5.78
N HIS A 452 -5.33 -18.44 -5.15
CA HIS A 452 -3.91 -18.48 -5.51
C HIS A 452 -3.68 -19.03 -6.92
N TYR A 453 -4.38 -20.10 -7.30
CA TYR A 453 -4.30 -20.70 -8.65
C TYR A 453 -4.79 -19.71 -9.72
N VAL A 454 -6.02 -19.20 -9.61
CA VAL A 454 -6.62 -18.29 -10.60
C VAL A 454 -5.78 -17.02 -10.78
N ASN A 455 -5.31 -16.43 -9.67
CA ASN A 455 -4.44 -15.26 -9.73
C ASN A 455 -3.09 -15.56 -10.40
N ALA A 456 -2.53 -16.78 -10.21
CA ALA A 456 -1.28 -17.16 -10.85
C ALA A 456 -1.45 -17.34 -12.35
N VAL A 457 -2.52 -18.00 -12.80
CA VAL A 457 -2.85 -18.13 -14.23
C VAL A 457 -3.01 -16.75 -14.86
N PHE A 458 -3.82 -15.88 -14.26
CA PHE A 458 -4.04 -14.52 -14.76
C PHE A 458 -2.74 -13.69 -14.86
N ARG A 459 -1.88 -13.77 -13.84
CA ARG A 459 -0.56 -13.12 -13.89
C ARG A 459 0.29 -13.66 -15.02
N THR A 460 0.29 -14.97 -15.21
CA THR A 460 1.07 -15.62 -16.28
C THR A 460 0.61 -15.18 -17.67
N GLU A 461 -0.68 -15.09 -17.90
CA GLU A 461 -1.27 -14.63 -19.17
C GLU A 461 -0.80 -13.20 -19.49
N ARG A 462 -0.90 -12.30 -18.54
CA ARG A 462 -0.47 -10.91 -18.70
C ARG A 462 1.05 -10.78 -18.94
N LEU A 463 1.85 -11.52 -18.16
CA LEU A 463 3.29 -11.56 -18.36
C LEU A 463 3.68 -12.15 -19.71
N ARG A 464 3.00 -13.21 -20.14
CA ARG A 464 3.25 -13.88 -21.41
C ARG A 464 2.98 -12.93 -22.58
N TRP A 465 1.92 -12.13 -22.51
CA TRP A 465 1.61 -11.15 -23.53
C TRP A 465 2.70 -10.07 -23.63
N ILE A 466 3.04 -9.41 -22.53
CA ILE A 466 4.02 -8.31 -22.54
C ILE A 466 5.46 -8.82 -22.85
N ALA A 467 5.81 -10.02 -22.35
CA ALA A 467 7.11 -10.65 -22.60
C ALA A 467 7.30 -11.10 -24.06
N ALA A 468 6.20 -11.46 -24.74
CA ALA A 468 6.22 -11.89 -26.13
C ALA A 468 6.07 -10.72 -27.13
N THR A 469 5.82 -9.49 -26.66
CA THR A 469 5.61 -8.33 -27.53
C THR A 469 6.94 -7.61 -27.76
N PRO A 470 7.47 -7.63 -29.00
CA PRO A 470 8.76 -6.99 -29.32
C PRO A 470 8.80 -5.51 -28.98
N GLU A 471 7.71 -4.76 -29.24
CA GLU A 471 7.64 -3.34 -28.95
C GLU A 471 6.21 -2.89 -28.69
N ILE A 472 6.05 -2.07 -27.65
CA ILE A 472 4.84 -1.35 -27.30
C ILE A 472 5.25 0.13 -27.12
N VAL A 473 4.56 1.04 -27.77
CA VAL A 473 4.64 2.46 -27.52
C VAL A 473 3.31 2.93 -26.96
N ALA A 474 3.33 3.53 -25.79
CA ALA A 474 2.12 4.05 -25.15
C ALA A 474 2.37 5.42 -24.55
N ALA A 475 1.32 6.24 -24.49
CA ALA A 475 1.37 7.61 -24.01
C ALA A 475 0.24 7.91 -23.03
N GLN A 476 0.51 8.76 -22.04
CA GLN A 476 -0.48 9.27 -21.09
C GLN A 476 -0.44 10.80 -21.09
N SER A 477 -1.61 11.45 -21.12
CA SER A 477 -1.67 12.91 -21.02
C SER A 477 -1.29 13.37 -19.62
N THR A 478 -0.51 14.45 -19.54
CA THR A 478 -0.17 15.12 -18.30
C THR A 478 -1.20 16.18 -17.91
N ALA A 479 -1.23 16.59 -16.65
CA ALA A 479 -2.20 17.58 -16.16
C ALA A 479 -2.03 18.96 -16.80
N ASP A 480 -0.87 19.29 -17.32
CA ASP A 480 -0.51 20.53 -18.03
C ASP A 480 -0.74 20.44 -19.55
N GLY A 481 -1.32 19.32 -20.04
CA GLY A 481 -1.68 19.13 -21.46
C GLY A 481 -0.57 18.57 -22.33
N GLY A 482 0.55 18.16 -21.77
CA GLY A 482 1.62 17.42 -22.44
C GLY A 482 1.40 15.90 -22.47
N TRP A 483 2.44 15.15 -22.79
CA TRP A 483 2.40 13.69 -22.88
C TRP A 483 3.61 13.05 -22.23
N GLU A 484 3.39 12.04 -21.37
CA GLU A 484 4.39 11.06 -20.97
C GLU A 484 4.37 9.90 -21.96
N ILE A 485 5.53 9.55 -22.55
CA ILE A 485 5.66 8.49 -23.56
C ILE A 485 6.61 7.43 -23.03
N HIS A 486 6.22 6.17 -23.20
CA HIS A 486 7.04 5.02 -22.80
C HIS A 486 7.15 4.01 -23.94
N VAL A 487 8.38 3.56 -24.20
CA VAL A 487 8.69 2.47 -25.13
C VAL A 487 9.04 1.24 -24.30
N ILE A 488 8.31 0.15 -24.52
CA ILE A 488 8.45 -1.12 -23.77
C ILE A 488 8.83 -2.19 -24.80
N ARG A 489 9.88 -2.96 -24.50
CA ARG A 489 10.31 -4.07 -25.34
C ARG A 489 10.40 -5.35 -24.50
N TYR A 490 9.68 -6.38 -24.91
CA TYR A 490 9.64 -7.70 -24.23
C TYR A 490 9.39 -7.59 -22.71
N GLY A 491 8.52 -6.66 -22.29
CA GLY A 491 8.19 -6.43 -20.89
C GLY A 491 9.24 -5.66 -20.08
N ARG A 492 10.18 -5.00 -20.75
CA ARG A 492 11.20 -4.13 -20.17
C ARG A 492 11.02 -2.69 -20.68
N LEU A 493 11.14 -1.70 -19.81
CA LEU A 493 11.14 -0.29 -20.21
C LEU A 493 12.42 0.02 -21.00
N ALA A 494 12.28 0.32 -22.28
CA ALA A 494 13.39 0.61 -23.19
C ALA A 494 13.67 2.11 -23.33
N ALA A 495 12.65 2.96 -23.23
CA ALA A 495 12.80 4.41 -23.19
C ALA A 495 11.60 5.08 -22.51
N ALA A 496 11.81 6.29 -21.99
CA ALA A 496 10.79 7.15 -21.44
C ALA A 496 11.07 8.61 -21.80
N GLY A 497 10.02 9.37 -22.09
CA GLY A 497 10.14 10.79 -22.46
C GLY A 497 8.89 11.57 -22.10
N VAL A 498 9.03 12.90 -22.13
CA VAL A 498 7.91 13.85 -21.93
C VAL A 498 7.90 14.83 -23.08
N VAL A 499 6.73 15.10 -23.62
CA VAL A 499 6.47 16.15 -24.60
C VAL A 499 5.65 17.23 -23.92
N GLU A 500 6.12 18.46 -23.99
CA GLU A 500 5.42 19.61 -23.40
C GLU A 500 4.13 19.94 -24.16
N ALA A 501 3.20 20.58 -23.48
CA ALA A 501 1.96 21.02 -24.09
C ALA A 501 2.19 21.92 -25.30
N GLY A 502 1.42 21.70 -26.36
CA GLY A 502 1.50 22.48 -27.60
C GLY A 502 2.53 21.98 -28.62
N PHE A 503 3.35 21.01 -28.31
CA PHE A 503 4.24 20.37 -29.27
C PHE A 503 3.59 19.13 -29.89
N ASP A 504 3.91 18.87 -31.17
CA ASP A 504 3.52 17.64 -31.86
C ASP A 504 4.26 16.43 -31.20
N PRO A 505 3.55 15.43 -30.68
CA PRO A 505 4.18 14.30 -30.05
C PRO A 505 4.86 13.32 -31.02
N TRP A 506 4.46 13.29 -32.30
CA TRP A 506 4.93 12.28 -33.25
C TRP A 506 6.44 12.29 -33.51
N PRO A 507 7.09 13.44 -33.78
CA PRO A 507 8.54 13.47 -33.95
C PRO A 507 9.31 13.03 -32.70
N HIS A 508 8.74 13.30 -31.52
CA HIS A 508 9.33 12.87 -30.25
C HIS A 508 9.17 11.36 -30.04
N ILE A 509 8.03 10.80 -30.42
CA ILE A 509 7.78 9.34 -30.39
C ILE A 509 8.78 8.63 -31.30
N ASP A 510 8.94 9.09 -32.53
CA ASP A 510 9.87 8.49 -33.48
C ASP A 510 11.33 8.55 -32.98
N ALA A 511 11.76 9.70 -32.49
CA ALA A 511 13.10 9.86 -31.92
C ALA A 511 13.33 8.98 -30.69
N LEU A 512 12.33 8.91 -29.79
CA LEU A 512 12.39 8.10 -28.58
C LEU A 512 12.46 6.60 -28.92
N THR A 513 11.65 6.15 -29.88
CA THR A 513 11.60 4.76 -30.34
C THR A 513 12.93 4.37 -31.02
N ALA A 514 13.48 5.26 -31.85
CA ALA A 514 14.77 5.03 -32.51
C ALA A 514 15.95 4.97 -31.54
N SER A 515 15.89 5.73 -30.44
CA SER A 515 16.95 5.78 -29.42
C SER A 515 16.75 4.80 -28.26
N ALA A 516 15.65 4.05 -28.24
CA ALA A 516 15.31 3.13 -27.17
C ALA A 516 16.31 1.97 -27.03
N GLU A 517 16.56 1.56 -25.78
CA GLU A 517 17.45 0.43 -25.45
C GLU A 517 17.10 -0.81 -26.28
N PHE A 518 18.11 -1.45 -26.89
CA PHE A 518 17.92 -2.77 -27.48
C PHE A 518 17.69 -3.82 -26.38
N VAL A 519 16.65 -4.61 -26.54
CA VAL A 519 16.26 -5.62 -25.56
C VAL A 519 16.08 -6.96 -26.27
N GLU A 520 16.77 -7.99 -25.80
CA GLU A 520 16.56 -9.37 -26.23
C GLU A 520 15.36 -9.98 -25.49
N ALA A 521 14.64 -10.87 -26.18
CA ALA A 521 13.52 -11.59 -25.57
C ALA A 521 13.97 -12.47 -24.39
N GLY A 522 13.18 -12.50 -23.32
CA GLY A 522 13.39 -13.41 -22.20
C GLY A 522 12.90 -14.84 -22.48
N ILE A 523 13.09 -15.73 -21.51
CA ILE A 523 12.52 -17.10 -21.54
C ILE A 523 11.07 -17.03 -21.08
N ALA A 524 10.14 -17.31 -21.98
CA ALA A 524 8.70 -17.30 -21.66
C ALA A 524 8.36 -18.20 -20.45
N PRO A 525 7.41 -17.78 -19.58
CA PRO A 525 6.63 -16.55 -19.59
C PRO A 525 7.30 -15.33 -18.93
N ALA A 526 8.58 -15.42 -18.57
CA ALA A 526 9.28 -14.29 -17.96
C ALA A 526 9.58 -13.17 -18.97
N PRO A 527 9.47 -11.90 -18.55
CA PRO A 527 9.88 -10.76 -19.36
C PRO A 527 11.41 -10.68 -19.48
N ALA A 528 11.91 -9.84 -20.37
CA ALA A 528 13.34 -9.56 -20.52
C ALA A 528 13.97 -8.84 -19.30
N GLY A 529 13.14 -8.19 -18.49
CA GLY A 529 13.51 -7.58 -17.21
C GLY A 529 13.07 -8.40 -16.02
N VAL A 530 13.22 -7.85 -14.82
CA VAL A 530 12.64 -8.45 -13.62
C VAL A 530 11.10 -8.45 -13.67
N THR A 531 10.49 -9.48 -13.14
CA THR A 531 9.04 -9.65 -13.19
C THR A 531 8.26 -8.48 -12.55
N GLU A 532 8.82 -7.87 -11.50
CA GLU A 532 8.23 -6.71 -10.81
C GLU A 532 8.15 -5.48 -11.74
N GLU A 533 9.16 -5.26 -12.57
CA GLU A 533 9.18 -4.23 -13.61
C GLU A 533 8.03 -4.42 -14.61
N ALA A 534 7.86 -5.63 -15.13
CA ALA A 534 6.79 -5.93 -16.07
C ALA A 534 5.40 -5.72 -15.46
N PHE A 535 5.20 -6.02 -14.18
CA PHE A 535 3.94 -5.73 -13.49
C PHE A 535 3.70 -4.23 -13.26
N ASP A 536 4.75 -3.45 -13.02
CA ASP A 536 4.61 -1.99 -12.92
C ASP A 536 4.25 -1.38 -14.28
N LEU A 537 4.84 -1.90 -15.37
CA LEU A 537 4.49 -1.52 -16.74
C LEU A 537 3.05 -1.90 -17.09
N LEU A 538 2.62 -3.13 -16.80
CA LEU A 538 1.25 -3.59 -17.02
C LEU A 538 0.23 -2.73 -16.25
N ARG A 539 0.52 -2.43 -14.98
CA ARG A 539 -0.35 -1.58 -14.15
C ARG A 539 -0.47 -0.16 -14.73
N TRP A 540 0.63 0.36 -15.26
CA TRP A 540 0.61 1.67 -15.91
C TRP A 540 -0.15 1.62 -17.24
N LEU A 541 0.06 0.60 -18.09
CA LEU A 541 -0.66 0.41 -19.35
C LEU A 541 -2.18 0.28 -19.16
N GLU A 542 -2.62 -0.27 -18.03
CA GLU A 542 -4.03 -0.41 -17.63
C GLU A 542 -4.56 0.83 -16.89
N GLY A 543 -3.73 1.83 -16.68
CA GLY A 543 -4.08 3.07 -15.97
C GLY A 543 -5.01 3.97 -16.78
N ASP A 544 -5.82 4.76 -16.06
CA ASP A 544 -6.73 5.71 -16.69
C ASP A 544 -5.97 6.71 -17.57
N GLY A 545 -6.47 6.94 -18.78
CA GLY A 545 -5.92 7.92 -19.72
C GLY A 545 -4.67 7.47 -20.48
N VAL A 546 -4.17 6.26 -20.26
CA VAL A 546 -3.10 5.69 -21.08
C VAL A 546 -3.66 5.28 -22.44
N ARG A 547 -2.95 5.63 -23.51
CA ARG A 547 -3.29 5.33 -24.90
C ARG A 547 -2.19 4.50 -25.55
N LEU A 548 -2.57 3.40 -26.14
CA LEU A 548 -1.67 2.61 -26.98
C LEU A 548 -1.43 3.38 -28.28
N VAL A 549 -0.18 3.75 -28.56
CA VAL A 549 0.22 4.46 -29.78
C VAL A 549 0.58 3.47 -30.87
N ALA A 550 1.40 2.49 -30.53
CA ALA A 550 1.80 1.41 -31.44
C ALA A 550 2.08 0.12 -30.66
N SER A 551 1.85 -1.02 -31.28
CA SER A 551 2.22 -2.33 -30.76
C SER A 551 2.58 -3.26 -31.90
N SER A 552 3.68 -3.99 -31.76
CA SER A 552 4.11 -5.00 -32.74
C SER A 552 3.30 -6.31 -32.67
N ARG A 553 2.39 -6.45 -31.70
CA ARG A 553 1.42 -7.52 -31.57
C ARG A 553 0.06 -6.98 -31.18
N ASP A 554 -1.00 -7.62 -31.65
CA ASP A 554 -2.35 -7.29 -31.23
C ASP A 554 -2.54 -7.47 -29.74
N LEU A 555 -3.34 -6.61 -29.13
CA LEU A 555 -3.78 -6.77 -27.77
C LEU A 555 -4.75 -7.95 -27.71
N TYR A 556 -4.36 -9.01 -27.06
CA TYR A 556 -5.10 -10.25 -26.98
C TYR A 556 -5.42 -10.62 -25.54
N MET A 557 -6.70 -10.82 -25.26
CA MET A 557 -7.21 -11.34 -23.98
C MET A 557 -8.06 -12.57 -24.24
N PRO A 558 -7.70 -13.75 -23.73
CA PRO A 558 -8.52 -14.95 -23.87
C PRO A 558 -9.90 -14.79 -23.22
N ILE A 559 -10.95 -15.28 -23.88
CA ILE A 559 -12.34 -15.19 -23.37
C ILE A 559 -12.52 -16.04 -22.10
N ASP A 560 -11.86 -17.20 -22.04
CA ASP A 560 -11.88 -18.12 -20.90
C ASP A 560 -10.53 -18.05 -20.17
N CYS A 561 -10.33 -16.98 -19.41
CA CYS A 561 -9.05 -16.68 -18.76
C CYS A 561 -9.18 -16.54 -17.24
N GLY A 562 -8.05 -16.56 -16.56
CA GLY A 562 -7.96 -16.32 -15.11
C GLY A 562 -8.52 -14.96 -14.68
N GLY A 563 -8.51 -13.95 -15.56
CA GLY A 563 -9.04 -12.62 -15.28
C GLY A 563 -10.53 -12.60 -14.96
N LYS A 564 -11.34 -13.33 -15.73
CA LYS A 564 -12.79 -13.47 -15.50
C LYS A 564 -13.08 -14.04 -14.09
N GLU A 565 -12.37 -15.08 -13.71
CA GLU A 565 -12.56 -15.71 -12.41
C GLU A 565 -11.96 -14.89 -11.26
N THR A 566 -10.91 -14.11 -11.51
CA THR A 566 -10.36 -13.17 -10.53
C THR A 566 -11.40 -12.11 -10.14
N VAL A 567 -12.11 -11.52 -11.11
CA VAL A 567 -13.20 -10.58 -10.88
C VAL A 567 -14.32 -11.24 -10.07
N ARG A 568 -14.76 -12.43 -10.49
CA ARG A 568 -15.81 -13.19 -9.80
C ARG A 568 -15.45 -13.50 -8.33
N LEU A 569 -14.23 -13.94 -8.07
CA LEU A 569 -13.76 -14.22 -6.71
C LEU A 569 -13.65 -12.96 -5.86
N SER A 570 -13.28 -11.81 -6.44
CA SER A 570 -13.25 -10.54 -5.74
C SER A 570 -14.66 -10.06 -5.36
N ASP A 571 -15.63 -10.23 -6.25
CA ASP A 571 -17.04 -9.89 -5.98
C ASP A 571 -17.64 -10.78 -4.88
N VAL A 572 -17.35 -12.07 -4.88
CA VAL A 572 -17.76 -12.99 -3.81
C VAL A 572 -17.17 -12.57 -2.47
N ARG A 573 -15.89 -12.19 -2.42
CA ARG A 573 -15.25 -11.68 -1.19
C ARG A 573 -15.94 -10.43 -0.68
N ARG A 574 -16.31 -9.51 -1.57
CA ARG A 574 -17.02 -8.27 -1.22
C ARG A 574 -18.41 -8.58 -0.66
N VAL A 575 -19.20 -9.40 -1.34
CA VAL A 575 -20.56 -9.77 -0.93
C VAL A 575 -20.56 -10.53 0.41
N VAL A 576 -19.63 -11.48 0.59
CA VAL A 576 -19.49 -12.21 1.88
C VAL A 576 -19.06 -11.26 3.00
N GLY A 577 -18.13 -10.35 2.73
CA GLY A 577 -17.73 -9.33 3.69
C GLY A 577 -18.89 -8.41 4.09
N GLU A 578 -19.71 -7.95 3.14
CA GLU A 578 -20.90 -7.14 3.38
C GLU A 578 -21.99 -7.90 4.16
N ARG A 579 -22.22 -9.19 3.84
CA ARG A 579 -23.18 -10.03 4.60
C ARG A 579 -22.70 -10.33 6.02
N LEU A 580 -21.42 -10.62 6.20
CA LEU A 580 -20.83 -10.85 7.52
C LEU A 580 -20.93 -9.58 8.37
N ALA A 581 -20.67 -8.42 7.80
CA ALA A 581 -20.84 -7.12 8.44
C ALA A 581 -22.29 -6.84 8.83
N ALA A 582 -23.24 -7.22 7.98
CA ALA A 582 -24.67 -7.07 8.27
C ALA A 582 -25.17 -8.00 9.40
N VAL A 583 -24.61 -9.21 9.52
CA VAL A 583 -25.00 -10.20 10.54
C VAL A 583 -24.29 -9.95 11.87
N THR A 584 -23.03 -9.53 11.84
CA THR A 584 -22.25 -9.34 13.08
C THR A 584 -22.30 -7.90 13.61
N GLY A 585 -22.87 -6.95 12.84
CA GLY A 585 -22.78 -5.52 13.13
C GLY A 585 -21.33 -4.98 13.05
N HIS A 586 -20.38 -5.82 12.60
CA HIS A 586 -18.97 -5.48 12.49
C HIS A 586 -18.49 -5.81 11.07
N GLY A 587 -17.68 -4.92 10.48
CA GLY A 587 -17.02 -5.19 9.21
C GLY A 587 -16.03 -6.38 9.29
N PRO A 588 -15.43 -6.84 8.20
CA PRO A 588 -14.56 -8.03 8.16
C PRO A 588 -13.32 -7.94 9.05
N LEU A 589 -13.17 -6.88 9.82
CA LEU A 589 -12.14 -6.65 10.84
C LEU A 589 -12.75 -6.26 12.20
N GLY A 590 -14.01 -6.64 12.49
CA GLY A 590 -14.64 -6.43 13.81
C GLY A 590 -15.17 -5.01 14.08
N ARG A 591 -15.52 -4.23 13.04
CA ARG A 591 -16.00 -2.84 13.18
C ARG A 591 -17.50 -2.71 12.92
N PRO A 592 -18.24 -1.82 13.65
CA PRO A 592 -19.64 -1.52 13.35
C PRO A 592 -19.75 -0.80 11.99
N VAL A 593 -20.70 -1.23 11.16
CA VAL A 593 -21.01 -0.62 9.86
C VAL A 593 -22.33 0.14 10.01
N GLY A 594 -22.26 1.47 9.96
CA GLY A 594 -23.44 2.33 9.83
C GLY A 594 -24.06 2.24 8.42
N PRO A 595 -25.34 2.62 8.24
CA PRO A 595 -26.01 2.55 6.95
C PRO A 595 -25.37 3.48 5.93
N ARG A 596 -24.90 2.92 4.81
CA ARG A 596 -24.41 3.68 3.65
C ARG A 596 -25.59 4.16 2.80
N ALA A 597 -25.54 5.43 2.41
CA ALA A 597 -26.37 5.97 1.35
C ALA A 597 -26.06 5.30 -0.01
N PRO A 598 -27.05 5.10 -0.91
CA PRO A 598 -26.82 4.48 -2.20
C PRO A 598 -26.09 5.46 -3.14
N GLY A 599 -24.82 5.21 -3.36
CA GLY A 599 -23.94 5.98 -4.27
C GLY A 599 -23.33 5.09 -5.32
N VAL A 600 -23.82 5.27 -6.51
CA VAL A 600 -23.22 5.05 -7.86
C VAL A 600 -22.02 4.13 -7.93
N SER A 601 -22.25 2.89 -8.36
CA SER A 601 -21.23 1.95 -8.87
C SER A 601 -20.63 2.50 -10.16
N ARG A 602 -19.36 2.91 -10.13
CA ARG A 602 -18.54 2.98 -11.34
C ARG A 602 -17.93 1.61 -11.57
N ILE A 603 -18.52 0.87 -12.48
CA ILE A 603 -17.90 -0.27 -13.13
C ILE A 603 -16.96 0.31 -14.20
N THR A 604 -15.68 0.21 -14.00
CA THR A 604 -14.69 0.43 -15.06
C THR A 604 -14.27 -0.96 -15.55
N TYR A 605 -14.80 -1.32 -16.70
CA TYR A 605 -14.25 -2.42 -17.50
C TYR A 605 -12.92 -1.92 -18.07
N PHE A 606 -11.85 -2.65 -17.75
CA PHE A 606 -10.80 -3.06 -18.73
C PHE A 606 -9.88 -4.07 -18.06
#